data_d1e35813648c3b76a810a152c0cad7f6
#
_entry.id   d1e35813648c3b76a810a152c0cad7f6
#
_cell.length_a   1.000
_cell.length_b   1.000
_cell.length_c   1.000
_cell.angle_alpha   90.00
_cell.angle_beta   90.00
_cell.angle_gamma   90.00
#
_symmetry.space_group_name_H-M   'P 1'
#
loop_
_entity.id
_entity.type
_entity.pdbx_description
1 polymer ?
#
loop_
_entity_poly.entity_id
_entity_poly.type
_entity_poly.pdbx_seq_one_letter_code
_entity_poly.pdbx_strand_id
1 'polypeptide(L)'
;IYSIYRDTDAKFVIFATKRGILKKTPLDEYTGLKKKNGMIAIKLREGDELASVSLASDEDILMITKKGQVIRVASSDVGSSSRATIGTKGINIPEDDEVIAMLPIRDETDCLAVFSVSGLGKRIPLNEITRQGRGGKGIRCYKDNDLAAACLVADTDHVLIVGLTNSICIDAQSIPIIQTRTAAGNMLIKNRIKTVSKV
;
A
#
# COMPACT_ATOMS: atom_id res chain seq x y z
N ILE A 1 6.06 11.98 6.62
CA ILE A 1 5.29 12.68 7.66
C ILE A 1 3.82 12.43 7.35
N TYR A 2 3.06 11.98 8.35
CA TYR A 2 1.62 11.76 8.25
C TYR A 2 0.92 12.70 9.23
N SER A 3 0.06 13.57 8.74
CA SER A 3 -0.72 14.49 9.58
C SER A 3 -2.06 13.87 9.95
N ILE A 4 -2.40 13.91 11.23
CA ILE A 4 -3.70 13.46 11.75
C ILE A 4 -4.53 14.69 12.08
N TYR A 5 -5.63 14.87 11.37
CA TYR A 5 -6.58 15.95 11.62
C TYR A 5 -7.57 15.56 12.72
N ARG A 6 -8.07 16.54 13.49
CA ARG A 6 -8.97 16.30 14.64
C ARG A 6 -10.32 15.70 14.23
N ASP A 7 -10.78 15.99 13.03
CA ASP A 7 -12.09 15.61 12.46
C ASP A 7 -12.00 14.36 11.58
N THR A 8 -10.97 13.54 11.75
CA THR A 8 -10.86 12.29 11.01
C THR A 8 -11.83 11.24 11.53
N ASP A 9 -12.55 10.56 10.63
CA ASP A 9 -13.40 9.40 10.96
C ASP A 9 -12.61 8.10 11.13
N ALA A 10 -11.29 8.15 10.97
CA ALA A 10 -10.42 7.00 11.12
C ALA A 10 -10.40 6.51 12.58
N LYS A 11 -10.54 5.19 12.74
CA LYS A 11 -10.48 4.52 14.05
C LYS A 11 -9.08 4.03 14.40
N PHE A 12 -8.25 3.77 13.41
CA PHE A 12 -6.95 3.09 13.56
C PHE A 12 -5.85 3.77 12.75
N VAL A 13 -4.63 3.64 13.26
CA VAL A 13 -3.41 3.78 12.47
C VAL A 13 -2.93 2.39 12.09
N ILE A 14 -2.68 2.17 10.81
CA ILE A 14 -2.20 0.90 10.26
C ILE A 14 -0.77 1.08 9.77
N PHE A 15 0.07 0.10 10.08
CA PHE A 15 1.47 0.06 9.70
C PHE A 15 1.75 -1.22 8.93
N ALA A 16 2.53 -1.13 7.87
CA ALA A 16 3.10 -2.27 7.18
C ALA A 16 4.63 -2.17 7.16
N THR A 17 5.32 -3.28 7.41
CA THR A 17 6.77 -3.34 7.30
C THR A 17 7.20 -3.98 5.99
N LYS A 18 8.44 -3.75 5.57
CA LYS A 18 9.01 -4.34 4.36
C LYS A 18 8.99 -5.87 4.38
N ARG A 19 9.10 -6.49 5.56
CA ARG A 19 9.06 -7.95 5.75
C ARG A 19 7.66 -8.54 5.89
N GLY A 20 6.62 -7.75 5.58
CA GLY A 20 5.23 -8.23 5.49
C GLY A 20 4.49 -8.30 6.83
N ILE A 21 4.95 -7.59 7.85
CA ILE A 21 4.20 -7.42 9.10
C ILE A 21 3.14 -6.35 8.88
N LEU A 22 1.96 -6.60 9.42
CA LEU A 22 0.82 -5.69 9.43
C LEU A 22 0.42 -5.43 10.89
N LYS A 23 0.23 -4.18 11.25
CA LYS A 23 -0.14 -3.76 12.61
C LYS A 23 -1.28 -2.77 12.56
N LYS A 24 -2.29 -2.98 13.38
CA LYS A 24 -3.42 -2.08 13.59
C LYS A 24 -3.42 -1.59 15.04
N THR A 25 -3.46 -0.28 15.24
CA THR A 25 -3.46 0.35 16.57
C THR A 25 -4.56 1.38 16.63
N PRO A 26 -5.37 1.41 17.71
CA PRO A 26 -6.39 2.44 17.89
C PRO A 26 -5.78 3.84 17.77
N LEU A 27 -6.48 4.74 17.10
CA LEU A 27 -6.01 6.11 16.86
C LEU A 27 -5.86 6.89 18.16
N ASP A 28 -6.68 6.63 19.16
CA ASP A 28 -6.64 7.27 20.49
C ASP A 28 -5.33 7.01 21.24
N GLU A 29 -4.63 5.91 20.94
CA GLU A 29 -3.28 5.63 21.44
C GLU A 29 -2.24 6.70 21.03
N TYR A 30 -2.54 7.51 20.00
CA TYR A 30 -1.65 8.54 19.45
C TYR A 30 -2.17 9.96 19.70
N THR A 31 -3.44 10.11 20.08
CA THR A 31 -4.08 11.42 20.31
C THR A 31 -4.05 11.79 21.80
N GLY A 32 -4.19 13.08 22.09
CA GLY A 32 -4.28 13.59 23.48
C GLY A 32 -2.98 13.53 24.31
N LEU A 33 -1.88 13.08 23.76
CA LEU A 33 -0.63 12.92 24.49
C LEU A 33 0.22 14.19 24.41
N LYS A 34 0.41 14.85 25.54
CA LYS A 34 1.28 16.04 25.69
C LYS A 34 2.77 15.64 25.84
N LYS A 35 3.27 14.73 25.02
CA LYS A 35 4.69 14.31 25.07
C LYS A 35 5.55 15.13 24.12
N LYS A 36 6.53 15.87 24.67
CA LYS A 36 7.47 16.68 23.88
C LYS A 36 8.50 15.85 23.09
N ASN A 37 8.79 14.63 23.52
CA ASN A 37 9.91 13.81 22.99
C ASN A 37 9.47 12.71 22.01
N GLY A 38 8.24 12.79 21.46
CA GLY A 38 7.71 11.75 20.60
C GLY A 38 7.41 10.44 21.33
N MET A 39 7.02 9.41 20.58
CA MET A 39 6.67 8.10 21.12
C MET A 39 6.91 7.00 20.10
N ILE A 40 7.18 5.79 20.57
CA ILE A 40 7.29 4.60 19.72
C ILE A 40 5.90 4.26 19.16
N ALA A 41 5.78 4.20 17.85
CA ALA A 41 4.54 3.85 17.16
C ALA A 41 4.44 2.36 16.81
N ILE A 42 5.57 1.73 16.54
CA ILE A 42 5.70 0.30 16.22
C ILE A 42 7.07 -0.18 16.67
N LYS A 43 7.16 -1.43 17.14
CA LYS A 43 8.43 -2.10 17.37
C LYS A 43 8.79 -2.92 16.13
N LEU A 44 9.91 -2.59 15.50
CA LEU A 44 10.42 -3.33 14.34
C LEU A 44 11.23 -4.54 14.79
N ARG A 45 11.24 -5.60 13.99
CA ARG A 45 12.19 -6.70 14.13
C ARG A 45 13.57 -6.26 13.63
N GLU A 46 14.60 -6.94 14.05
CA GLU A 46 15.95 -6.71 13.54
C GLU A 46 15.98 -6.90 12.01
N GLY A 47 16.57 -5.96 11.30
CA GLY A 47 16.66 -5.96 9.84
C GLY A 47 15.34 -5.70 9.09
N ASP A 48 14.26 -5.30 9.80
CA ASP A 48 13.01 -4.89 9.18
C ASP A 48 12.85 -3.37 9.20
N GLU A 49 12.12 -2.82 8.24
CA GLU A 49 11.87 -1.40 8.07
C GLU A 49 10.38 -1.12 7.88
N LEU A 50 9.95 0.08 8.28
CA LEU A 50 8.61 0.56 7.99
C LEU A 50 8.47 0.82 6.48
N ALA A 51 7.48 0.19 5.85
CA ALA A 51 7.17 0.38 4.43
C ALA A 51 6.06 1.41 4.23
N SER A 52 4.99 1.35 5.04
CA SER A 52 3.81 2.19 4.85
C SER A 52 3.07 2.43 6.16
N VAL A 53 2.45 3.61 6.25
CA VAL A 53 1.51 3.99 7.33
C VAL A 53 0.27 4.58 6.71
N SER A 54 -0.90 4.27 7.23
CA SER A 54 -2.17 4.88 6.81
C SER A 54 -3.15 4.98 7.98
N LEU A 55 -4.11 5.89 7.86
CA LEU A 55 -5.32 5.89 8.67
C LEU A 55 -6.36 4.99 8.02
N ALA A 56 -7.09 4.24 8.83
CA ALA A 56 -8.18 3.39 8.38
C ALA A 56 -9.25 3.20 9.46
N SER A 57 -10.38 2.67 9.07
CA SER A 57 -11.45 2.21 9.96
C SER A 57 -11.60 0.69 9.84
N ASP A 58 -12.63 0.23 9.16
CA ASP A 58 -12.92 -1.20 9.04
C ASP A 58 -12.73 -1.72 7.60
N GLU A 59 -12.08 -0.92 6.75
CA GLU A 59 -11.84 -1.24 5.35
C GLU A 59 -10.88 -2.41 5.17
N ASP A 60 -11.04 -3.17 4.10
CA ASP A 60 -10.04 -4.14 3.67
C ASP A 60 -8.70 -3.46 3.38
N ILE A 61 -7.64 -4.21 3.54
CA ILE A 61 -6.27 -3.73 3.38
C ILE A 61 -5.59 -4.51 2.27
N LEU A 62 -5.05 -3.80 1.29
CA LEU A 62 -4.12 -4.37 0.32
C LEU A 62 -2.69 -4.23 0.82
N MET A 63 -1.88 -5.27 0.64
CA MET A 63 -0.41 -5.19 0.73
C MET A 63 0.17 -5.62 -0.60
N ILE A 64 1.05 -4.80 -1.16
CA ILE A 64 1.66 -5.01 -2.48
C ILE A 64 3.17 -5.15 -2.31
N THR A 65 3.77 -6.14 -3.00
CA THR A 65 5.20 -6.38 -2.93
C THR A 65 5.91 -5.92 -4.19
N LYS A 66 7.20 -5.68 -4.09
CA LYS A 66 8.10 -5.31 -5.19
C LYS A 66 8.10 -6.35 -6.31
N LYS A 67 8.02 -7.62 -5.95
CA LYS A 67 7.93 -8.73 -6.93
C LYS A 67 6.53 -8.95 -7.50
N GLY A 68 5.58 -8.04 -7.24
CA GLY A 68 4.27 -8.07 -7.86
C GLY A 68 3.28 -9.07 -7.25
N GLN A 69 3.42 -9.39 -5.97
CA GLN A 69 2.36 -10.05 -5.21
C GLN A 69 1.43 -9.01 -4.60
N VAL A 70 0.15 -9.34 -4.52
CA VAL A 70 -0.85 -8.56 -3.79
C VAL A 70 -1.68 -9.48 -2.92
N ILE A 71 -1.93 -9.08 -1.68
CA ILE A 71 -2.88 -9.73 -0.78
C ILE A 71 -3.95 -8.73 -0.35
N ARG A 72 -5.20 -9.15 -0.35
CA ARG A 72 -6.33 -8.41 0.23
C ARG A 72 -6.76 -9.10 1.51
N VAL A 73 -6.67 -8.40 2.62
CA VAL A 73 -6.96 -8.90 3.97
C VAL A 73 -8.10 -8.11 4.58
N ALA A 74 -9.07 -8.78 5.18
CA ALA A 74 -10.11 -8.10 5.93
C ALA A 74 -9.52 -7.40 7.17
N SER A 75 -9.94 -6.17 7.45
CA SER A 75 -9.51 -5.45 8.65
C SER A 75 -9.82 -6.20 9.95
N SER A 76 -10.92 -6.97 9.97
CA SER A 76 -11.32 -7.83 11.09
C SER A 76 -10.30 -8.93 11.42
N ASP A 77 -9.53 -9.40 10.43
CA ASP A 77 -8.52 -10.43 10.61
C ASP A 77 -7.22 -9.87 11.24
N VAL A 78 -7.11 -8.55 11.31
CA VAL A 78 -5.97 -7.85 11.91
C VAL A 78 -6.35 -7.43 13.33
N GLY A 79 -5.90 -8.17 14.31
CA GLY A 79 -6.11 -7.82 15.71
C GLY A 79 -5.50 -6.48 16.07
N SER A 80 -6.27 -5.67 16.82
CA SER A 80 -5.77 -4.40 17.34
C SER A 80 -4.73 -4.62 18.44
N SER A 81 -3.71 -3.79 18.49
CA SER A 81 -2.63 -3.88 19.47
C SER A 81 -2.11 -2.50 19.86
N SER A 82 -1.51 -2.38 21.04
CA SER A 82 -0.93 -1.14 21.55
C SER A 82 0.29 -0.69 20.74
N ARG A 83 0.72 0.56 20.92
CA ARG A 83 1.78 1.23 20.14
C ARG A 83 3.09 0.44 20.06
N ALA A 84 3.65 0.05 21.19
CA ALA A 84 4.99 -0.53 21.27
C ALA A 84 5.02 -2.05 21.00
N THR A 85 4.20 -2.53 20.07
CA THR A 85 4.15 -3.94 19.65
C THR A 85 4.64 -4.10 18.21
N ILE A 86 4.98 -5.32 17.81
CA ILE A 86 5.48 -5.63 16.47
C ILE A 86 4.33 -5.70 15.45
N GLY A 87 3.19 -6.26 15.84
CA GLY A 87 2.11 -6.60 14.91
C GLY A 87 2.15 -8.09 14.52
N THR A 88 1.47 -8.43 13.44
CA THR A 88 1.25 -9.81 12.97
C THR A 88 1.65 -9.96 11.51
N LYS A 89 1.89 -11.18 11.04
CA LYS A 89 2.16 -11.43 9.62
C LYS A 89 0.93 -11.06 8.78
N GLY A 90 1.06 -10.08 7.89
CA GLY A 90 0.04 -9.65 6.93
C GLY A 90 0.13 -10.44 5.64
N ILE A 91 1.31 -10.54 5.07
CA ILE A 91 1.64 -11.31 3.86
C ILE A 91 2.86 -12.20 4.11
N ASN A 92 2.88 -13.37 3.49
CA ASN A 92 4.04 -14.26 3.52
C ASN A 92 4.85 -14.10 2.24
N ILE A 93 6.00 -13.47 2.35
CA ILE A 93 6.91 -13.16 1.23
C ILE A 93 8.27 -13.82 1.41
N PRO A 94 8.99 -14.17 0.33
CA PRO A 94 10.36 -14.64 0.39
C PRO A 94 11.32 -13.55 0.90
N GLU A 95 12.52 -13.94 1.30
CA GLU A 95 13.53 -13.03 1.87
C GLU A 95 14.00 -11.95 0.90
N ASP A 96 13.98 -12.25 -0.39
CA ASP A 96 14.40 -11.36 -1.48
C ASP A 96 13.26 -10.51 -2.06
N ASP A 97 12.09 -10.46 -1.37
CA ASP A 97 10.97 -9.58 -1.69
C ASP A 97 10.71 -8.59 -0.55
N GLU A 98 10.04 -7.50 -0.85
CA GLU A 98 9.67 -6.48 0.13
C GLU A 98 8.27 -5.91 -0.18
N VAL A 99 7.53 -5.56 0.87
CA VAL A 99 6.29 -4.78 0.74
C VAL A 99 6.66 -3.35 0.37
N ILE A 100 6.03 -2.84 -0.70
CA ILE A 100 6.23 -1.46 -1.19
C ILE A 100 5.04 -0.55 -0.91
N ALA A 101 3.84 -1.11 -0.73
CA ALA A 101 2.63 -0.35 -0.42
C ALA A 101 1.68 -1.13 0.46
N MET A 102 0.96 -0.39 1.32
CA MET A 102 -0.17 -0.87 2.09
C MET A 102 -1.30 0.16 1.93
N LEU A 103 -2.45 -0.29 1.42
CA LEU A 103 -3.53 0.57 0.95
C LEU A 103 -4.87 0.11 1.54
N PRO A 104 -5.48 0.87 2.48
CA PRO A 104 -6.87 0.64 2.87
C PRO A 104 -7.81 0.94 1.70
N ILE A 105 -8.77 0.02 1.44
CA ILE A 105 -9.77 0.17 0.37
C ILE A 105 -10.94 0.98 0.92
N ARG A 106 -11.04 2.23 0.53
CA ARG A 106 -12.14 3.12 0.95
C ARG A 106 -13.32 3.09 -0.01
N ASP A 107 -13.07 2.80 -1.28
CA ASP A 107 -14.09 2.66 -2.30
C ASP A 107 -13.80 1.40 -3.13
N GLU A 108 -14.79 0.50 -3.19
CA GLU A 108 -14.68 -0.74 -3.96
C GLU A 108 -14.74 -0.51 -5.49
N THR A 109 -15.12 0.66 -5.93
CA THR A 109 -15.12 1.05 -7.35
C THR A 109 -13.73 1.51 -7.84
N ASP A 110 -12.80 1.79 -6.92
CA ASP A 110 -11.42 2.12 -7.25
C ASP A 110 -10.71 0.96 -7.97
N CYS A 111 -9.64 1.29 -8.66
CA CYS A 111 -8.70 0.33 -9.22
C CYS A 111 -7.37 0.37 -8.48
N LEU A 112 -6.71 -0.77 -8.35
CA LEU A 112 -5.31 -0.83 -7.98
C LEU A 112 -4.44 -0.47 -9.19
N ALA A 113 -3.82 0.71 -9.17
CA ALA A 113 -2.80 1.09 -10.13
C ALA A 113 -1.43 0.62 -9.65
N VAL A 114 -0.68 -0.06 -10.52
CA VAL A 114 0.68 -0.54 -10.26
C VAL A 114 1.65 -0.01 -11.32
N PHE A 115 2.85 0.32 -10.87
CA PHE A 115 3.86 1.00 -11.68
C PHE A 115 5.21 0.30 -11.53
N SER A 116 5.84 -0.06 -12.66
CA SER A 116 7.15 -0.66 -12.63
C SER A 116 8.28 0.37 -12.59
N VAL A 117 9.44 -0.05 -12.13
CA VAL A 117 10.66 0.77 -12.20
C VAL A 117 10.96 1.22 -13.63
N SER A 118 10.63 0.40 -14.64
CA SER A 118 10.89 0.68 -16.06
C SER A 118 9.92 1.67 -16.72
N GLY A 119 8.92 2.18 -16.00
CA GLY A 119 7.99 3.17 -16.52
C GLY A 119 6.68 2.62 -17.07
N LEU A 120 6.45 1.32 -16.93
CA LEU A 120 5.19 0.70 -17.30
C LEU A 120 4.16 0.82 -16.18
N GLY A 121 2.87 0.87 -16.53
CA GLY A 121 1.80 0.88 -15.55
C GLY A 121 0.50 0.34 -16.09
N LYS A 122 -0.36 -0.06 -15.18
CA LYS A 122 -1.72 -0.53 -15.45
C LYS A 122 -2.61 -0.39 -14.24
N ARG A 123 -3.93 -0.50 -14.46
CA ARG A 123 -4.94 -0.60 -13.42
C ARG A 123 -5.54 -2.00 -13.38
N ILE A 124 -5.87 -2.46 -12.18
CA ILE A 124 -6.51 -3.74 -11.89
C ILE A 124 -7.77 -3.44 -11.09
N PRO A 125 -8.97 -3.82 -11.56
CA PRO A 125 -10.20 -3.68 -10.79
C PRO A 125 -10.11 -4.45 -9.46
N LEU A 126 -10.63 -3.90 -8.38
CA LEU A 126 -10.52 -4.51 -7.05
C LEU A 126 -11.26 -5.86 -6.93
N ASN A 127 -12.30 -6.07 -7.74
CA ASN A 127 -13.01 -7.36 -7.81
C ASN A 127 -12.14 -8.52 -8.32
N GLU A 128 -11.03 -8.23 -9.03
CA GLU A 128 -10.04 -9.23 -9.43
C GLU A 128 -9.11 -9.66 -8.28
N ILE A 129 -9.17 -8.96 -7.14
CA ILE A 129 -8.32 -9.20 -5.98
C ILE A 129 -9.20 -9.72 -4.84
N THR A 130 -9.36 -11.03 -4.78
CA THR A 130 -10.19 -11.69 -3.76
C THR A 130 -9.54 -11.62 -2.38
N ARG A 131 -10.38 -11.53 -1.33
CA ARG A 131 -9.93 -11.61 0.06
C ARG A 131 -9.23 -12.94 0.34
N GLN A 132 -8.16 -12.88 1.12
CA GLN A 132 -7.43 -14.04 1.64
C GLN A 132 -7.23 -13.90 3.14
N GLY A 133 -7.01 -15.02 3.82
CA GLY A 133 -6.61 -15.01 5.22
C GLY A 133 -5.26 -14.30 5.39
N ARG A 134 -5.12 -13.55 6.47
CA ARG A 134 -3.88 -12.87 6.86
C ARG A 134 -2.69 -13.85 6.89
N GLY A 135 -1.55 -13.41 6.38
CA GLY A 135 -0.33 -14.24 6.30
C GLY A 135 -0.31 -15.21 5.13
N GLY A 136 -1.28 -15.12 4.20
CA GLY A 136 -1.25 -15.83 2.93
C GLY A 136 -0.14 -15.33 2.00
N LYS A 137 0.09 -16.04 0.89
CA LYS A 137 1.10 -15.67 -0.14
C LYS A 137 0.63 -14.54 -1.05
N GLY A 138 -0.68 -14.22 -1.02
CA GLY A 138 -1.28 -13.31 -2.01
C GLY A 138 -1.42 -13.97 -3.39
N ILE A 139 -1.71 -13.11 -4.36
CA ILE A 139 -1.83 -13.46 -5.77
C ILE A 139 -0.91 -12.58 -6.60
N ARG A 140 -0.47 -13.08 -7.74
CA ARG A 140 0.39 -12.28 -8.62
C ARG A 140 -0.43 -11.22 -9.35
N CYS A 141 0.00 -9.97 -9.26
CA CYS A 141 -0.64 -8.82 -9.91
C CYS A 141 0.22 -8.15 -10.97
N TYR A 142 1.48 -8.55 -11.11
CA TYR A 142 2.40 -7.99 -12.10
C TYR A 142 3.34 -9.07 -12.65
N LYS A 143 3.74 -8.95 -13.94
CA LYS A 143 4.55 -9.97 -14.63
C LYS A 143 5.98 -10.01 -14.10
N ASP A 144 6.63 -8.86 -14.06
CA ASP A 144 8.04 -8.73 -13.71
C ASP A 144 8.21 -8.49 -12.20
N ASN A 145 9.43 -8.59 -11.69
CA ASN A 145 9.71 -8.48 -10.26
C ASN A 145 10.27 -7.09 -9.91
N ASP A 146 9.69 -6.03 -10.47
CA ASP A 146 10.28 -4.69 -10.43
C ASP A 146 9.27 -3.56 -10.17
N LEU A 147 8.21 -3.81 -9.40
CA LEU A 147 7.28 -2.74 -9.06
C LEU A 147 7.97 -1.65 -8.24
N ALA A 148 7.77 -0.41 -8.64
CA ALA A 148 8.27 0.79 -7.95
C ALA A 148 7.24 1.37 -6.99
N ALA A 149 5.94 1.34 -7.38
CA ALA A 149 4.87 1.95 -6.60
C ALA A 149 3.50 1.31 -6.92
N ALA A 150 2.55 1.53 -6.00
CA ALA A 150 1.14 1.21 -6.20
C ALA A 150 0.27 2.22 -5.45
N CYS A 151 -0.91 2.53 -6.00
CA CYS A 151 -1.94 3.34 -5.34
C CYS A 151 -3.34 2.92 -5.77
N LEU A 152 -4.34 3.30 -4.98
CA LEU A 152 -5.76 3.16 -5.35
C LEU A 152 -6.20 4.42 -6.08
N VAL A 153 -6.87 4.27 -7.20
CA VAL A 153 -7.32 5.37 -8.05
C VAL A 153 -8.75 5.18 -8.53
N ALA A 154 -9.54 6.24 -8.47
CA ALA A 154 -10.76 6.41 -9.23
C ALA A 154 -10.44 6.92 -10.64
N ASP A 155 -11.38 6.79 -11.58
CA ASP A 155 -11.20 7.30 -12.95
C ASP A 155 -11.00 8.84 -13.01
N THR A 156 -11.53 9.56 -12.02
CA THR A 156 -11.44 11.02 -11.90
C THR A 156 -10.15 11.53 -11.25
N ASP A 157 -9.33 10.64 -10.71
CA ASP A 157 -8.10 11.03 -10.04
C ASP A 157 -6.98 11.39 -11.03
N HIS A 158 -6.03 12.16 -10.54
CA HIS A 158 -4.77 12.43 -11.23
C HIS A 158 -3.63 11.71 -10.54
N VAL A 159 -2.64 11.29 -11.30
CA VAL A 159 -1.48 10.55 -10.82
C VAL A 159 -0.21 11.28 -11.22
N LEU A 160 0.55 11.71 -10.22
CA LEU A 160 1.89 12.25 -10.38
C LEU A 160 2.90 11.11 -10.38
N ILE A 161 3.57 10.92 -11.50
CA ILE A 161 4.66 9.94 -11.66
C ILE A 161 5.98 10.70 -11.66
N VAL A 162 6.83 10.43 -10.69
CA VAL A 162 8.14 11.05 -10.55
C VAL A 162 9.22 10.06 -11.01
N GLY A 163 9.87 10.40 -12.11
CA GLY A 163 11.02 9.66 -12.63
C GLY A 163 12.35 10.20 -12.12
N LEU A 164 13.47 9.64 -12.62
CA LEU A 164 14.81 10.09 -12.25
C LEU A 164 15.14 11.49 -12.80
N THR A 165 14.68 11.80 -14.02
CA THR A 165 15.04 13.03 -14.75
C THR A 165 13.85 13.92 -15.06
N ASN A 166 12.64 13.37 -15.08
CA ASN A 166 11.41 14.12 -15.36
C ASN A 166 10.24 13.57 -14.55
N SER A 167 9.16 14.34 -14.50
CA SER A 167 7.90 13.93 -13.87
C SER A 167 6.75 14.28 -14.79
N ILE A 168 5.68 13.48 -14.70
CA ILE A 168 4.44 13.72 -15.43
C ILE A 168 3.25 13.58 -14.47
N CYS A 169 2.21 14.36 -14.73
CA CYS A 169 0.91 14.18 -14.12
C CYS A 169 -0.05 13.73 -15.22
N ILE A 170 -0.75 12.62 -14.98
CA ILE A 170 -1.68 12.02 -15.94
C ILE A 170 -3.03 11.74 -15.29
N ASP A 171 -4.08 11.71 -16.08
CA ASP A 171 -5.39 11.26 -15.63
C ASP A 171 -5.35 9.76 -15.35
N ALA A 172 -5.92 9.34 -14.24
CA ALA A 172 -5.94 7.91 -13.87
C ALA A 172 -6.64 7.07 -14.95
N GLN A 173 -7.70 7.60 -15.59
CA GLN A 173 -8.39 6.92 -16.69
C GLN A 173 -7.52 6.64 -17.91
N SER A 174 -6.42 7.38 -18.11
CA SER A 174 -5.45 7.15 -19.19
C SER A 174 -4.54 5.95 -18.92
N ILE A 175 -4.45 5.48 -17.67
CA ILE A 175 -3.73 4.26 -17.31
C ILE A 175 -4.61 3.06 -17.71
N PRO A 176 -4.13 2.15 -18.56
CA PRO A 176 -4.97 1.08 -19.09
C PRO A 176 -5.43 0.11 -18.01
N ILE A 177 -6.71 -0.29 -18.07
CA ILE A 177 -7.20 -1.47 -17.35
C ILE A 177 -6.83 -2.68 -18.20
N ILE A 178 -6.04 -3.60 -17.64
CA ILE A 178 -5.62 -4.82 -18.32
C ILE A 178 -6.23 -6.01 -17.59
N GLN A 179 -7.12 -6.73 -18.28
CA GLN A 179 -7.85 -7.88 -17.73
C GLN A 179 -6.90 -9.00 -17.26
N THR A 180 -5.79 -9.21 -17.98
CA THR A 180 -4.78 -10.17 -17.54
C THR A 180 -4.00 -9.62 -16.36
N ARG A 181 -4.39 -10.04 -15.14
CA ARG A 181 -3.79 -9.54 -13.87
C ARG A 181 -2.26 -9.59 -13.85
N THR A 182 -1.64 -10.58 -14.48
CA THR A 182 -0.19 -10.76 -14.51
C THR A 182 0.53 -10.02 -15.65
N ALA A 183 -0.18 -9.28 -16.52
CA ALA A 183 0.46 -8.52 -17.59
C ALA A 183 1.31 -7.35 -17.06
N ALA A 184 2.27 -6.90 -17.87
CA ALA A 184 3.21 -5.83 -17.48
C ALA A 184 2.60 -4.42 -17.52
N GLY A 185 1.57 -4.16 -18.32
CA GLY A 185 1.02 -2.83 -18.52
C GLY A 185 1.59 -2.12 -19.75
N ASN A 186 1.25 -0.83 -19.91
CA ASN A 186 1.70 0.01 -21.01
C ASN A 186 2.75 1.01 -20.52
N MET A 187 3.57 1.51 -21.45
CA MET A 187 4.54 2.56 -21.16
C MET A 187 3.81 3.87 -20.84
N LEU A 188 4.00 4.38 -19.64
CA LEU A 188 3.46 5.67 -19.18
C LEU A 188 4.53 6.76 -19.23
N ILE A 189 5.76 6.43 -18.86
CA ILE A 189 6.89 7.36 -18.88
C ILE A 189 8.16 6.63 -19.34
N LYS A 190 8.89 7.23 -20.28
CA LYS A 190 10.19 6.70 -20.74
C LYS A 190 11.30 7.08 -19.76
N ASN A 191 11.17 6.63 -18.51
CA ASN A 191 12.11 6.94 -17.43
C ASN A 191 11.97 5.90 -16.32
N ARG A 192 12.99 5.76 -15.48
CA ARG A 192 12.87 4.95 -14.26
C ARG A 192 12.04 5.69 -13.22
N ILE A 193 10.98 5.06 -12.75
CA ILE A 193 10.09 5.61 -11.73
C ILE A 193 10.77 5.54 -10.35
N LYS A 194 10.73 6.66 -9.62
CA LYS A 194 11.15 6.77 -8.23
C LYS A 194 9.98 6.61 -7.27
N THR A 195 8.91 7.33 -7.54
CA THR A 195 7.71 7.34 -6.70
C THR A 195 6.49 7.76 -7.51
N VAL A 196 5.34 7.42 -6.99
CA VAL A 196 4.03 7.80 -7.55
C VAL A 196 3.15 8.27 -6.41
N SER A 197 2.36 9.29 -6.64
CA SER A 197 1.34 9.78 -5.71
C SER A 197 0.06 10.13 -6.44
N LYS A 198 -1.08 9.84 -5.82
CA LYS A 198 -2.37 10.39 -6.19
C LYS A 198 -2.43 11.86 -5.79
N VAL A 199 -2.94 12.72 -6.64
CA VAL A 199 -3.07 14.18 -6.48
C VAL A 199 -4.52 14.57 -6.60
#